data_654dc479a8ff0d2bc1d425fd276b9259
#
_entry.id   654dc479a8ff0d2bc1d425fd276b9259
#
_cell.length_a   1.000
_cell.length_b   1.000
_cell.length_c   1.000
_cell.angle_alpha   90.00
_cell.angle_beta   90.00
_cell.angle_gamma   90.00
#
_symmetry.space_group_name_H-M   'P 1'
#
loop_
_entity.id
_entity.type
_entity.pdbx_description
1 polymer ?
#
loop_
_entity_poly.entity_id
_entity_poly.type
_entity_poly.pdbx_seq_one_letter_code
_entity_poly.pdbx_strand_id
1 'polypeptide(L)'
;MKNSIFVIQKSIHMQNSVSGFSKFTKDEKIDWLISNHFQNNPQAKANLERYWNTDEVLQKLHDEFTENTISNFYLPFGIAPNFLINDTIKVIPMTIEESSVVAAASNAAKFWMQRGGFKAKVIS
;
A
#
# COMPACT_ATOMS: atom_id res chain seq x y z
N MET A 1 1.43 0.91 -47.46
CA MET A 1 1.95 0.06 -46.36
C MET A 1 2.08 0.75 -45.00
N LYS A 2 2.34 2.06 -44.91
CA LYS A 2 2.46 2.76 -43.58
C LYS A 2 1.15 2.87 -42.80
N ASN A 3 -0.03 2.90 -43.43
CA ASN A 3 -1.31 3.05 -42.74
C ASN A 3 -1.80 1.77 -42.04
N SER A 4 -1.42 0.58 -42.54
CA SER A 4 -1.84 -0.69 -41.94
C SER A 4 -1.15 -0.99 -40.59
N ILE A 5 0.13 -0.60 -40.44
CA ILE A 5 0.89 -0.80 -39.19
C ILE A 5 0.37 0.12 -38.10
N PHE A 6 -0.02 1.35 -38.44
CA PHE A 6 -0.55 2.32 -37.48
C PHE A 6 -1.95 1.92 -36.97
N VAL A 7 -2.78 1.33 -37.83
CA VAL A 7 -4.11 0.81 -37.46
C VAL A 7 -3.99 -0.42 -36.55
N ILE A 8 -3.06 -1.32 -36.83
CA ILE A 8 -2.80 -2.51 -36.02
C ILE A 8 -2.26 -2.11 -34.63
N GLN A 9 -1.31 -1.16 -34.58
CA GLN A 9 -0.79 -0.65 -33.30
C GLN A 9 -1.86 0.05 -32.43
N LYS A 10 -2.77 0.81 -33.09
CA LYS A 10 -3.87 1.48 -32.40
C LYS A 10 -4.92 0.49 -31.87
N SER A 11 -5.19 -0.61 -32.61
CA SER A 11 -6.11 -1.66 -32.17
C SER A 11 -5.54 -2.49 -31.00
N ILE A 12 -4.24 -2.77 -31.00
CA ILE A 12 -3.57 -3.47 -29.89
C ILE A 12 -3.58 -2.62 -28.61
N HIS A 13 -3.42 -1.29 -28.71
CA HIS A 13 -3.45 -0.39 -27.55
C HIS A 13 -4.85 -0.22 -26.95
N MET A 14 -5.91 -0.44 -27.72
CA MET A 14 -7.29 -0.35 -27.23
C MET A 14 -7.85 -1.68 -26.69
N GLN A 15 -7.17 -2.79 -26.90
CA GLN A 15 -7.69 -4.12 -26.57
C GLN A 15 -7.81 -4.37 -25.05
N ASN A 16 -7.06 -3.63 -24.22
CA ASN A 16 -7.06 -3.74 -22.77
C ASN A 16 -7.62 -2.50 -22.06
N SER A 17 -8.25 -1.58 -22.80
CA SER A 17 -8.93 -0.45 -22.18
C SER A 17 -10.29 -0.88 -21.62
N VAL A 18 -10.67 -0.33 -20.48
CA VAL A 18 -11.95 -0.60 -19.85
C VAL A 18 -12.70 0.70 -19.58
N SER A 19 -14.00 0.70 -19.87
CA SER A 19 -14.89 1.79 -19.52
C SER A 19 -15.78 1.41 -18.34
N GLY A 20 -15.99 2.34 -17.42
CA GLY A 20 -16.84 2.09 -16.25
C GLY A 20 -16.25 1.16 -15.19
N PHE A 21 -14.92 1.00 -15.14
CA PHE A 21 -14.21 0.14 -14.20
C PHE A 21 -14.59 0.40 -12.73
N SER A 22 -14.87 1.66 -12.37
CA SER A 22 -15.31 2.04 -11.02
C SER A 22 -16.65 1.44 -10.60
N LYS A 23 -17.47 0.99 -11.57
CA LYS A 23 -18.78 0.38 -11.32
C LYS A 23 -18.70 -1.14 -11.12
N PHE A 24 -17.56 -1.74 -11.42
CA PHE A 24 -17.33 -3.17 -11.22
C PHE A 24 -17.28 -3.50 -9.73
N THR A 25 -17.81 -4.65 -9.38
CA THR A 25 -17.56 -5.26 -8.08
C THR A 25 -16.07 -5.59 -7.91
N LYS A 26 -15.63 -5.89 -6.70
CA LYS A 26 -14.25 -6.27 -6.43
C LYS A 26 -13.83 -7.51 -7.24
N ASP A 27 -14.68 -8.52 -7.27
CA ASP A 27 -14.42 -9.75 -8.03
C ASP A 27 -14.35 -9.50 -9.53
N GLU A 28 -15.26 -8.71 -10.08
CA GLU A 28 -15.24 -8.32 -11.50
C GLU A 28 -13.97 -7.53 -11.87
N LYS A 29 -13.47 -6.67 -10.98
CA LYS A 29 -12.19 -5.96 -11.17
C LYS A 29 -11.01 -6.93 -11.22
N ILE A 30 -10.99 -7.90 -10.31
CA ILE A 30 -9.94 -8.93 -10.28
C ILE A 30 -10.03 -9.80 -11.53
N ASP A 31 -11.19 -10.29 -11.89
CA ASP A 31 -11.38 -11.14 -13.07
C ASP A 31 -11.00 -10.41 -14.36
N TRP A 32 -11.34 -9.13 -14.47
CA TRP A 32 -10.89 -8.29 -15.58
C TRP A 32 -9.35 -8.17 -15.61
N LEU A 33 -8.72 -7.91 -14.48
CA LEU A 33 -7.27 -7.79 -14.36
C LEU A 33 -6.57 -9.10 -14.76
N ILE A 34 -7.05 -10.23 -14.23
CA ILE A 34 -6.48 -11.55 -14.49
C ILE A 34 -6.62 -11.95 -15.96
N SER A 35 -7.78 -11.69 -16.56
CA SER A 35 -8.01 -12.04 -17.98
C SER A 35 -7.19 -11.18 -18.93
N ASN A 36 -7.07 -9.88 -18.67
CA ASN A 36 -6.45 -8.96 -19.62
C ASN A 36 -4.93 -8.81 -19.44
N HIS A 37 -4.40 -9.06 -18.24
CA HIS A 37 -2.99 -8.78 -17.93
C HIS A 37 -2.21 -9.98 -17.41
N PHE A 38 -2.87 -11.05 -16.94
CA PHE A 38 -2.24 -12.22 -16.36
C PHE A 38 -2.58 -13.53 -17.09
N GLN A 39 -3.09 -13.46 -18.35
CA GLN A 39 -3.37 -14.64 -19.18
C GLN A 39 -4.25 -15.69 -18.49
N ASN A 40 -5.22 -15.25 -17.69
CA ASN A 40 -6.08 -16.10 -16.86
C ASN A 40 -5.31 -16.98 -15.85
N ASN A 41 -4.17 -16.52 -15.37
CA ASN A 41 -3.37 -17.27 -14.40
C ASN A 41 -4.10 -17.34 -13.03
N PRO A 42 -4.55 -18.52 -12.59
CA PRO A 42 -5.28 -18.66 -11.33
C PRO A 42 -4.39 -18.37 -10.10
N GLN A 43 -3.09 -18.57 -10.21
CA GLN A 43 -2.16 -18.26 -9.13
C GLN A 43 -2.07 -16.75 -8.87
N ALA A 44 -2.18 -15.92 -9.91
CA ALA A 44 -2.19 -14.47 -9.76
C ALA A 44 -3.45 -14.01 -9.00
N LYS A 45 -4.63 -14.60 -9.30
CA LYS A 45 -5.87 -14.36 -8.55
C LYS A 45 -5.72 -14.77 -7.08
N ALA A 46 -5.28 -15.98 -6.83
CA ALA A 46 -5.09 -16.52 -5.48
C ALA A 46 -4.09 -15.67 -4.65
N ASN A 47 -3.05 -15.13 -5.30
CA ASN A 47 -2.11 -14.23 -4.63
C ASN A 47 -2.75 -12.91 -4.19
N LEU A 48 -3.66 -12.33 -4.97
CA LEU A 48 -4.40 -11.12 -4.59
C LEU A 48 -5.35 -11.41 -3.43
N GLU A 49 -6.12 -12.49 -3.52
CA GLU A 49 -7.09 -12.90 -2.50
C GLU A 49 -6.43 -13.28 -1.17
N ARG A 50 -5.21 -13.81 -1.21
CA ARG A 50 -4.45 -14.19 -0.02
C ARG A 50 -4.20 -13.03 0.96
N TYR A 51 -4.19 -11.80 0.46
CA TYR A 51 -4.02 -10.60 1.28
C TYR A 51 -5.34 -9.99 1.75
N TRP A 52 -6.48 -10.62 1.48
CA TRP A 52 -7.74 -10.18 2.07
C TRP A 52 -7.76 -10.51 3.56
N ASN A 53 -8.39 -9.63 4.33
CA ASN A 53 -8.58 -9.89 5.75
C ASN A 53 -9.67 -10.95 5.94
N THR A 54 -9.48 -11.85 6.90
CA THR A 54 -10.48 -12.85 7.26
C THR A 54 -11.65 -12.27 8.07
N ASP A 55 -11.44 -11.11 8.70
CA ASP A 55 -12.49 -10.31 9.31
C ASP A 55 -13.18 -9.48 8.20
N GLU A 56 -14.41 -9.84 7.88
CA GLU A 56 -15.19 -9.21 6.80
C GLU A 56 -15.47 -7.72 7.07
N VAL A 57 -15.67 -7.33 8.34
CA VAL A 57 -15.90 -5.93 8.71
C VAL A 57 -14.65 -5.10 8.47
N LEU A 58 -13.50 -5.62 8.88
CA LEU A 58 -12.21 -4.96 8.65
C LEU A 58 -11.86 -4.93 7.15
N GLN A 59 -12.16 -6.00 6.40
CA GLN A 59 -11.94 -6.02 4.95
C GLN A 59 -12.79 -4.97 4.25
N LYS A 60 -14.06 -4.86 4.62
CA LYS A 60 -14.95 -3.85 4.05
C LYS A 60 -14.44 -2.43 4.32
N LEU A 61 -13.95 -2.16 5.53
CA LEU A 61 -13.32 -0.88 5.87
C LEU A 61 -12.11 -0.58 4.98
N HIS A 62 -11.24 -1.59 4.74
CA HIS A 62 -10.09 -1.45 3.85
C HIS A 62 -10.50 -1.20 2.40
N ASP A 63 -11.56 -1.84 1.93
CA ASP A 63 -12.07 -1.64 0.57
C ASP A 63 -12.63 -0.23 0.34
N GLU A 64 -13.02 0.47 1.42
CA GLU A 64 -13.56 1.83 1.39
C GLU A 64 -12.48 2.93 1.51
N PHE A 65 -11.21 2.59 1.82
CA PHE A 65 -10.14 3.59 1.96
C PHE A 65 -9.74 4.26 0.64
N THR A 66 -9.89 3.56 -0.46
CA THR A 66 -9.58 4.09 -1.80
C THR A 66 -10.45 3.40 -2.86
N GLU A 67 -10.58 4.07 -4.01
CA GLU A 67 -11.33 3.53 -5.13
C GLU A 67 -10.60 2.34 -5.77
N ASN A 68 -11.39 1.44 -6.36
CA ASN A 68 -10.91 0.30 -7.14
C ASN A 68 -10.00 -0.67 -6.36
N THR A 69 -10.20 -0.78 -5.06
CA THR A 69 -9.48 -1.74 -4.23
C THR A 69 -9.70 -3.17 -4.72
N ILE A 70 -8.62 -3.92 -4.91
CA ILE A 70 -8.63 -5.33 -5.33
C ILE A 70 -7.97 -6.25 -4.31
N SER A 71 -7.10 -5.70 -3.45
CA SER A 71 -6.35 -6.44 -2.44
C SER A 71 -5.84 -5.50 -1.37
N ASN A 72 -5.28 -6.03 -0.30
CA ASN A 72 -4.58 -5.25 0.71
C ASN A 72 -3.06 -5.32 0.48
N PHE A 73 -2.35 -4.31 0.96
CA PHE A 73 -0.90 -4.33 1.05
C PHE A 73 -0.49 -4.09 2.51
N TYR A 74 0.01 -5.12 3.18
CA TYR A 74 0.38 -5.04 4.59
C TYR A 74 1.81 -4.53 4.74
N LEU A 75 1.96 -3.45 5.51
CA LEU A 75 3.26 -2.94 5.95
C LEU A 75 3.53 -3.36 7.40
N PRO A 76 4.77 -3.71 7.76
CA PRO A 76 5.14 -3.97 9.14
C PRO A 76 4.88 -2.74 10.02
N PHE A 77 4.30 -2.96 11.18
CA PHE A 77 4.08 -1.94 12.20
C PHE A 77 5.07 -2.14 13.33
N GLY A 78 6.05 -1.27 13.42
CA GLY A 78 7.11 -1.30 14.41
C GLY A 78 6.97 -0.19 15.46
N ILE A 79 7.83 -0.22 16.46
CA ILE A 79 7.95 0.83 17.48
C ILE A 79 9.39 1.25 17.65
N ALA A 80 9.62 2.55 17.79
CA ALA A 80 10.91 3.14 18.12
C ALA A 80 10.88 3.72 19.54
N PRO A 81 11.55 3.10 20.53
CA PRO A 81 11.62 3.58 21.90
C PRO A 81 12.68 4.69 22.08
N ASN A 82 12.80 5.18 23.31
CA ASN A 82 13.83 6.10 23.81
C ASN A 82 13.70 7.57 23.33
N PHE A 83 12.56 7.97 22.83
CA PHE A 83 12.30 9.37 22.51
C PHE A 83 12.00 10.16 23.79
N LEU A 84 13.00 10.84 24.34
CA LEU A 84 12.79 11.81 25.41
C LEU A 84 12.29 13.11 24.81
N ILE A 85 10.99 13.39 24.96
CA ILE A 85 10.35 14.61 24.44
C ILE A 85 9.73 15.39 25.59
N ASN A 86 10.12 16.64 25.76
CA ASN A 86 9.68 17.49 26.87
C ASN A 86 9.77 16.76 28.22
N ASP A 87 10.95 16.18 28.49
CA ASP A 87 11.29 15.47 29.72
C ASP A 87 10.43 14.19 29.99
N THR A 88 9.69 13.70 28.97
CA THR A 88 8.91 12.48 29.04
C THR A 88 9.38 11.48 27.98
N ILE A 89 9.66 10.23 28.40
CA ILE A 89 10.02 9.17 27.45
C ILE A 89 8.76 8.73 26.69
N LYS A 90 8.87 8.71 25.37
CA LYS A 90 7.83 8.26 24.43
C LYS A 90 8.32 7.07 23.63
N VAL A 91 7.35 6.27 23.18
CA VAL A 91 7.53 5.23 22.17
C VAL A 91 6.77 5.68 20.93
N ILE A 92 7.46 5.69 19.78
CA ILE A 92 6.89 6.19 18.52
C ILE A 92 6.53 5.01 17.63
N PRO A 93 5.25 4.83 17.27
CA PRO A 93 4.84 3.84 16.28
C PRO A 93 5.32 4.28 14.88
N MET A 94 5.76 3.31 14.09
CA MET A 94 6.27 3.53 12.73
C MET A 94 5.81 2.44 11.79
N THR A 95 5.37 2.82 10.60
CA THR A 95 5.05 1.90 9.51
C THR A 95 5.95 2.25 8.35
N ILE A 96 6.78 1.30 7.93
CA ILE A 96 7.77 1.50 6.86
C ILE A 96 8.10 0.17 6.19
N GLU A 97 8.37 0.21 4.90
CA GLU A 97 8.75 -0.94 4.08
C GLU A 97 10.24 -1.29 4.16
N GLU A 98 11.07 -0.35 4.65
CA GLU A 98 12.52 -0.51 4.67
C GLU A 98 13.01 -1.08 6.01
N SER A 99 13.90 -2.06 5.96
CA SER A 99 14.59 -2.58 7.13
C SER A 99 15.52 -1.53 7.74
N SER A 100 15.83 -1.65 9.03
CA SER A 100 16.75 -0.81 9.79
C SER A 100 16.32 0.64 10.09
N VAL A 101 15.33 1.22 9.41
CA VAL A 101 14.87 2.60 9.67
C VAL A 101 14.36 2.76 11.11
N VAL A 102 13.53 1.84 11.60
CA VAL A 102 13.01 1.86 12.98
C VAL A 102 14.14 1.70 13.99
N ALA A 103 15.12 0.84 13.71
CA ALA A 103 16.30 0.67 14.53
C ALA A 103 17.19 1.92 14.55
N ALA A 104 17.39 2.55 13.41
CA ALA A 104 18.14 3.82 13.30
C ALA A 104 17.45 4.94 14.08
N ALA A 105 16.13 5.06 13.97
CA ALA A 105 15.34 6.03 14.74
C ALA A 105 15.48 5.81 16.26
N SER A 106 15.40 4.55 16.72
CA SER A 106 15.61 4.19 18.13
C SER A 106 17.01 4.52 18.63
N ASN A 107 18.03 4.24 17.81
CA ASN A 107 19.42 4.55 18.15
C ASN A 107 19.68 6.06 18.22
N ALA A 108 19.15 6.82 17.27
CA ALA A 108 19.21 8.27 17.29
C ALA A 108 18.49 8.85 18.51
N ALA A 109 17.30 8.33 18.83
CA ALA A 109 16.54 8.74 20.01
C ALA A 109 17.32 8.48 21.31
N LYS A 110 17.95 7.31 21.45
CA LYS A 110 18.81 6.97 22.60
C LYS A 110 20.01 7.91 22.73
N PHE A 111 20.65 8.25 21.61
CA PHE A 111 21.78 9.19 21.58
C PHE A 111 21.36 10.57 22.10
N TRP A 112 20.21 11.10 21.61
CA TRP A 112 19.72 12.40 22.04
C TRP A 112 19.11 12.38 23.43
N MET A 113 18.50 11.28 23.87
CA MET A 113 18.00 11.13 25.24
C MET A 113 19.07 11.42 26.28
N GLN A 114 20.30 10.91 26.07
CA GLN A 114 21.45 11.15 26.95
C GLN A 114 21.97 12.61 26.95
N ARG A 115 21.43 13.44 26.04
CA ARG A 115 21.83 14.84 25.81
C ARG A 115 20.69 15.83 26.04
N GLY A 116 19.68 15.43 26.81
CA GLY A 116 18.53 16.27 27.16
C GLY A 116 17.31 16.08 26.25
N GLY A 117 17.37 15.15 25.27
CA GLY A 117 16.24 14.79 24.44
C GLY A 117 15.82 15.87 23.45
N PHE A 118 14.54 15.85 23.11
CA PHE A 118 13.90 16.77 22.17
C PHE A 118 12.97 17.73 22.91
N LYS A 119 12.91 18.98 22.44
CA LYS A 119 11.94 19.95 22.92
C LYS A 119 10.96 20.28 21.80
N ALA A 120 9.69 20.10 22.06
CA ALA A 120 8.60 20.37 21.13
C ALA A 120 7.64 21.42 21.72
N LYS A 121 7.21 22.37 20.89
CA LYS A 121 6.22 23.39 21.24
C LYS A 121 5.19 23.45 20.14
N VAL A 122 3.91 23.46 20.51
CA VAL A 122 2.82 23.75 19.57
C VAL A 122 2.86 25.22 19.23
N ILE A 123 2.88 25.53 17.94
CA ILE A 123 2.77 26.89 17.42
C ILE A 123 1.35 27.01 16.86
N SER A 124 0.51 27.85 17.47
CA SER A 124 -0.85 28.13 17.03
C SER A 124 -0.86 29.16 15.90
#